data_962b115d4a91269cb875ce191287d9b3
#
_entry.id   962b115d4a91269cb875ce191287d9b3
#
_cell.length_a   1.000
_cell.length_b   1.000
_cell.length_c   1.000
_cell.angle_alpha   90.00
_cell.angle_beta   90.00
_cell.angle_gamma   90.00
#
_symmetry.space_group_name_H-M   'P 1'
#
loop_
_entity.id
_entity.type
_entity.pdbx_description
1 polymer ?
#
loop_
_entity_poly.entity_id
_entity_poly.type
_entity_poly.pdbx_seq_one_letter_code
_entity_poly.pdbx_strand_id
1 'polypeptide(L)'
;MPKFDLTKTQDLADLLVVTREQRDSSWISRFYDAIADASMATSPDQVLQGPDGFSYFVLNMPTPGRDFEPFCISHLLDFCLENSLGVVIEPQPEPPEWVIPFGALWSMKEFGKFDLNLQPGPEAPNGEEHPEVPVHLAGRQAVLVGQPGEAFFPAYARKVVKKFLQEQGVRDPGVMLLSNPTQRPSQTLAFSIFAEDFADRDQFRNFMQHLSWFFPPHYHLSSVSKGSDIARSFTPL
;
A
#
# COMPACT_ATOMS: atom_id res chain seq x y z
N MET A 1 16.27 -23.06 0.89
CA MET A 1 15.39 -23.31 2.04
C MET A 1 15.12 -21.99 2.71
N PRO A 2 13.88 -21.65 3.01
CA PRO A 2 13.55 -20.43 3.73
C PRO A 2 14.26 -20.46 5.09
N LYS A 3 14.98 -19.41 5.40
CA LYS A 3 15.55 -19.23 6.73
C LYS A 3 14.49 -18.55 7.59
N PHE A 4 13.78 -19.35 8.37
CA PHE A 4 13.00 -18.80 9.47
C PHE A 4 13.97 -18.21 10.50
N ASP A 5 13.81 -16.93 10.80
CA ASP A 5 14.73 -16.23 11.70
C ASP A 5 14.06 -16.00 13.06
N LEU A 6 14.41 -16.87 14.02
CA LEU A 6 13.88 -16.74 15.38
C LEU A 6 14.42 -15.50 16.10
N THR A 7 15.55 -14.96 15.69
CA THR A 7 16.08 -13.71 16.24
C THR A 7 15.14 -12.56 15.84
N LYS A 8 14.73 -12.53 14.57
CA LYS A 8 13.74 -11.56 14.09
C LYS A 8 12.38 -11.69 14.77
N THR A 9 11.98 -12.92 15.12
CA THR A 9 10.75 -13.17 15.88
C THR A 9 10.84 -12.56 17.29
N GLN A 10 12.00 -12.71 17.96
CA GLN A 10 12.21 -12.10 19.26
C GLN A 10 12.27 -10.57 19.18
N ASP A 11 12.99 -10.02 18.19
CA ASP A 11 13.04 -8.57 17.93
C ASP A 11 11.62 -8.00 17.73
N LEU A 12 10.79 -8.71 16.95
CA LEU A 12 9.40 -8.32 16.73
C LEU A 12 8.57 -8.37 18.02
N ALA A 13 8.74 -9.44 18.84
CA ALA A 13 8.05 -9.55 20.12
C ALA A 13 8.39 -8.38 21.05
N ASP A 14 9.67 -8.01 21.15
CA ASP A 14 10.15 -6.91 21.96
C ASP A 14 9.59 -5.55 21.46
N LEU A 15 9.46 -5.38 20.15
CA LEU A 15 8.87 -4.18 19.57
C LEU A 15 7.36 -4.08 19.85
N LEU A 16 6.63 -5.18 19.81
CA LEU A 16 5.18 -5.19 20.05
C LEU A 16 4.80 -4.88 21.51
N VAL A 17 5.72 -5.05 22.46
CA VAL A 17 5.49 -4.63 23.87
C VAL A 17 5.45 -3.09 24.01
N VAL A 18 6.07 -2.35 23.09
CA VAL A 18 6.07 -0.88 23.10
C VAL A 18 4.66 -0.37 22.82
N THR A 19 4.14 0.49 23.69
CA THR A 19 2.79 1.06 23.55
C THR A 19 2.71 1.93 22.28
N ARG A 20 1.51 2.04 21.69
CA ARG A 20 1.31 2.74 20.40
C ARG A 20 1.76 4.19 20.44
N GLU A 21 1.53 4.86 21.56
CA GLU A 21 1.89 6.26 21.78
C GLU A 21 3.42 6.49 21.80
N GLN A 22 4.19 5.44 22.02
CA GLN A 22 5.65 5.48 22.08
C GLN A 22 6.32 5.03 20.79
N ARG A 23 5.54 4.61 19.78
CA ARG A 23 6.02 4.12 18.49
C ARG A 23 6.37 5.30 17.57
N ASP A 24 7.63 5.63 17.50
CA ASP A 24 8.18 6.67 16.64
C ASP A 24 8.65 6.11 15.29
N SER A 25 9.22 6.97 14.45
CA SER A 25 9.77 6.59 13.14
C SER A 25 10.90 5.55 13.25
N SER A 26 11.70 5.59 14.30
CA SER A 26 12.76 4.60 14.56
C SER A 26 12.15 3.23 14.90
N TRP A 27 11.08 3.22 15.69
CA TRP A 27 10.32 2.01 15.98
C TRP A 27 9.74 1.41 14.68
N ILE A 28 9.13 2.22 13.83
CA ILE A 28 8.54 1.76 12.56
C ILE A 28 9.59 1.14 11.65
N SER A 29 10.76 1.78 11.53
CA SER A 29 11.87 1.24 10.72
C SER A 29 12.33 -0.13 11.23
N ARG A 30 12.55 -0.27 12.54
CA ARG A 30 12.94 -1.53 13.18
C ARG A 30 11.85 -2.60 13.05
N PHE A 31 10.59 -2.21 13.16
CA PHE A 31 9.45 -3.09 12.98
C PHE A 31 9.42 -3.68 11.57
N TYR A 32 9.58 -2.86 10.54
CA TYR A 32 9.60 -3.34 9.16
C TYR A 32 10.83 -4.20 8.86
N ASP A 33 11.98 -3.91 9.46
CA ASP A 33 13.18 -4.75 9.33
C ASP A 33 13.04 -6.13 10.01
N ALA A 34 12.27 -6.20 11.10
CA ALA A 34 12.04 -7.45 11.80
C ALA A 34 10.95 -8.29 11.15
N ILE A 35 9.80 -7.67 10.82
CA ILE A 35 8.58 -8.40 10.46
C ILE A 35 8.67 -9.13 9.12
N ALA A 36 9.54 -8.68 8.21
CA ALA A 36 9.71 -9.30 6.90
C ALA A 36 10.02 -10.80 7.01
N ASP A 37 10.95 -11.17 7.91
CA ASP A 37 11.51 -12.51 8.05
C ASP A 37 11.20 -13.16 9.40
N ALA A 38 10.49 -12.47 10.31
CA ALA A 38 10.05 -13.04 11.57
C ALA A 38 9.18 -14.28 11.33
N SER A 39 9.45 -15.34 12.07
CA SER A 39 8.64 -16.56 12.06
C SER A 39 7.38 -16.35 12.89
N MET A 40 6.24 -16.38 12.26
CA MET A 40 4.93 -16.15 12.89
C MET A 40 4.01 -17.35 12.65
N ALA A 41 3.02 -17.52 13.49
CA ALA A 41 1.95 -18.49 13.34
C ALA A 41 0.76 -17.88 12.57
N THR A 42 -0.08 -18.72 11.96
CA THR A 42 -1.36 -18.30 11.42
C THR A 42 -2.53 -18.90 12.20
N SER A 43 -3.70 -18.32 12.06
CA SER A 43 -4.95 -18.87 12.58
C SER A 43 -5.48 -19.99 11.67
N PRO A 44 -6.38 -20.87 12.13
CA PRO A 44 -7.08 -21.82 11.27
C PRO A 44 -7.79 -21.12 10.11
N ASP A 45 -8.42 -19.98 10.37
CA ASP A 45 -8.97 -19.09 9.36
C ASP A 45 -7.86 -18.12 8.92
N GLN A 46 -7.06 -18.57 7.94
CA GLN A 46 -5.85 -17.85 7.49
C GLN A 46 -6.14 -16.46 6.89
N VAL A 47 -7.38 -16.24 6.44
CA VAL A 47 -7.79 -14.98 5.81
C VAL A 47 -9.02 -14.44 6.51
N LEU A 48 -8.99 -13.16 6.88
CA LEU A 48 -10.14 -12.43 7.39
C LEU A 48 -10.45 -11.22 6.51
N GLN A 49 -11.71 -10.80 6.49
CA GLN A 49 -12.13 -9.54 5.90
C GLN A 49 -12.11 -8.45 6.99
N GLY A 50 -11.36 -7.38 6.73
CA GLY A 50 -11.31 -6.22 7.62
C GLY A 50 -12.56 -5.35 7.54
N PRO A 51 -12.74 -4.45 8.51
CA PRO A 51 -13.87 -3.50 8.53
C PRO A 51 -13.81 -2.48 7.38
N ASP A 52 -12.64 -2.30 6.78
CA ASP A 52 -12.38 -1.50 5.58
C ASP A 52 -12.79 -2.19 4.27
N GLY A 53 -13.27 -3.44 4.35
CA GLY A 53 -13.69 -4.25 3.20
C GLY A 53 -12.57 -4.98 2.48
N PHE A 54 -11.31 -4.83 2.89
CA PHE A 54 -10.18 -5.57 2.33
C PHE A 54 -9.98 -6.91 3.02
N SER A 55 -9.32 -7.84 2.31
CA SER A 55 -8.98 -9.15 2.85
C SER A 55 -7.52 -9.19 3.29
N TYR A 56 -7.28 -9.85 4.42
CA TYR A 56 -5.96 -9.90 5.05
C TYR A 56 -5.57 -11.32 5.39
N PHE A 57 -4.32 -11.69 5.11
CA PHE A 57 -3.70 -12.88 5.67
C PHE A 57 -3.35 -12.62 7.14
N VAL A 58 -3.73 -13.54 8.02
CA VAL A 58 -3.59 -13.38 9.48
C VAL A 58 -2.29 -13.98 9.98
N LEU A 59 -1.49 -13.19 10.64
CA LEU A 59 -0.28 -13.62 11.33
C LEU A 59 -0.35 -13.27 12.82
N ASN A 60 0.08 -14.20 13.65
CA ASN A 60 0.12 -14.04 15.10
C ASN A 60 1.51 -14.38 15.63
N MET A 61 1.88 -13.77 16.74
CA MET A 61 3.09 -14.16 17.44
C MET A 61 2.97 -15.61 17.96
N PRO A 62 4.00 -16.42 17.83
CA PRO A 62 3.95 -17.80 18.30
C PRO A 62 3.85 -17.84 19.84
N THR A 63 3.00 -18.74 20.34
CA THR A 63 2.86 -18.95 21.79
C THR A 63 4.11 -19.67 22.31
N PRO A 64 4.81 -19.11 23.31
CA PRO A 64 5.98 -19.77 23.89
C PRO A 64 5.71 -21.21 24.34
N GLY A 65 6.61 -22.13 23.98
CA GLY A 65 6.51 -23.54 24.35
C GLY A 65 5.47 -24.37 23.59
N ARG A 66 4.87 -23.81 22.54
CA ARG A 66 3.99 -24.55 21.62
C ARG A 66 4.64 -24.70 20.26
N ASP A 67 4.54 -25.87 19.67
CA ASP A 67 4.90 -26.09 18.27
C ASP A 67 3.91 -25.35 17.37
N PHE A 68 4.43 -24.76 16.30
CA PHE A 68 3.63 -24.05 15.29
C PHE A 68 4.23 -24.23 13.90
N GLU A 69 3.40 -24.12 12.88
CA GLU A 69 3.84 -24.01 11.49
C GLU A 69 4.30 -22.57 11.23
N PRO A 70 5.58 -22.35 10.89
CA PRO A 70 6.11 -21.01 10.74
C PRO A 70 5.79 -20.42 9.38
N PHE A 71 5.34 -19.17 9.38
CA PHE A 71 5.16 -18.32 8.22
C PHE A 71 5.98 -17.04 8.37
N CYS A 72 6.50 -16.49 7.29
CA CYS A 72 7.07 -15.15 7.26
C CYS A 72 6.58 -14.38 6.03
N ILE A 73 6.51 -13.06 6.13
CA ILE A 73 5.95 -12.22 5.07
C ILE A 73 6.75 -12.36 3.77
N SER A 74 8.08 -12.41 3.84
CA SER A 74 8.94 -12.57 2.66
C SER A 74 8.57 -13.79 1.81
N HIS A 75 8.09 -14.87 2.41
CA HIS A 75 7.63 -16.07 1.68
C HIS A 75 6.17 -16.01 1.25
N LEU A 76 5.37 -15.18 1.89
CA LEU A 76 3.95 -15.01 1.58
C LEU A 76 3.69 -13.95 0.51
N LEU A 77 4.72 -13.18 0.10
CA LEU A 77 4.55 -12.05 -0.82
C LEU A 77 3.79 -12.43 -2.10
N ASP A 78 4.25 -13.48 -2.80
CA ASP A 78 3.61 -13.90 -4.06
C ASP A 78 2.18 -14.34 -3.82
N PHE A 79 1.94 -15.17 -2.78
CA PHE A 79 0.60 -15.62 -2.42
C PHE A 79 -0.34 -14.45 -2.10
N CYS A 80 0.09 -13.50 -1.26
CA CYS A 80 -0.72 -12.35 -0.90
C CYS A 80 -1.02 -11.46 -2.11
N LEU A 81 -0.01 -11.18 -2.94
CA LEU A 81 -0.18 -10.32 -4.11
C LEU A 81 -1.05 -10.96 -5.20
N GLU A 82 -0.95 -12.27 -5.44
CA GLU A 82 -1.80 -12.99 -6.38
C GLU A 82 -3.26 -13.07 -5.93
N ASN A 83 -3.51 -13.11 -4.62
CA ASN A 83 -4.83 -13.21 -4.03
C ASN A 83 -5.42 -11.88 -3.54
N SER A 84 -4.77 -10.75 -3.85
CA SER A 84 -5.25 -9.40 -3.46
C SER A 84 -5.36 -9.21 -1.94
N LEU A 85 -4.42 -9.80 -1.17
CA LEU A 85 -4.42 -9.76 0.28
C LEU A 85 -3.45 -8.71 0.82
N GLY A 86 -3.84 -8.03 1.89
CA GLY A 86 -2.90 -7.44 2.84
C GLY A 86 -2.46 -8.47 3.89
N VAL A 87 -1.72 -8.02 4.89
CA VAL A 87 -1.36 -8.84 6.06
C VAL A 87 -1.81 -8.12 7.32
N VAL A 88 -2.41 -8.83 8.26
CA VAL A 88 -2.76 -8.30 9.58
C VAL A 88 -2.02 -9.06 10.67
N ILE A 89 -1.44 -8.32 11.60
CA ILE A 89 -0.67 -8.86 12.71
C ILE A 89 -1.48 -8.72 13.99
N GLU A 90 -1.63 -9.82 14.73
CA GLU A 90 -2.38 -9.86 15.98
C GLU A 90 -3.73 -9.14 15.84
N PRO A 91 -4.70 -9.69 15.08
CA PRO A 91 -5.97 -9.02 14.84
C PRO A 91 -6.84 -8.89 16.10
N GLN A 92 -6.49 -9.59 17.18
CA GLN A 92 -7.17 -9.54 18.47
C GLN A 92 -6.21 -9.24 19.61
N PRO A 93 -6.59 -8.36 20.57
CA PRO A 93 -7.85 -7.59 20.60
C PRO A 93 -7.90 -6.48 19.56
N GLU A 94 -9.09 -6.05 19.18
CA GLU A 94 -9.26 -4.89 18.30
C GLU A 94 -8.87 -3.58 18.98
N PRO A 95 -8.23 -2.66 18.23
CA PRO A 95 -7.78 -2.77 16.85
C PRO A 95 -6.52 -3.66 16.73
N PRO A 96 -6.26 -4.27 15.54
CA PRO A 96 -5.10 -5.13 15.30
C PRO A 96 -3.80 -4.40 15.63
N GLU A 97 -2.77 -5.14 16.02
CA GLU A 97 -1.46 -4.53 16.34
C GLU A 97 -0.85 -3.82 15.15
N TRP A 98 -0.94 -4.41 13.95
CA TRP A 98 -0.46 -3.79 12.73
C TRP A 98 -1.21 -4.30 11.51
N VAL A 99 -1.33 -3.43 10.50
CA VAL A 99 -1.90 -3.75 9.18
C VAL A 99 -0.88 -3.38 8.11
N ILE A 100 -0.59 -4.32 7.24
CA ILE A 100 0.29 -4.12 6.09
C ILE A 100 -0.59 -4.20 4.83
N PRO A 101 -0.85 -3.09 4.14
CA PRO A 101 -1.67 -3.08 2.95
C PRO A 101 -0.97 -3.77 1.77
N PHE A 102 -1.75 -4.13 0.76
CA PHE A 102 -1.24 -4.72 -0.49
C PHE A 102 -0.10 -3.91 -1.11
N GLY A 103 -0.23 -2.58 -1.15
CA GLY A 103 0.80 -1.70 -1.71
C GLY A 103 2.13 -1.77 -0.96
N ALA A 104 2.12 -1.96 0.35
CA ALA A 104 3.35 -2.15 1.13
C ALA A 104 3.99 -3.53 0.85
N LEU A 105 3.20 -4.59 0.66
CA LEU A 105 3.69 -5.89 0.22
C LEU A 105 4.27 -5.82 -1.20
N TRP A 106 3.63 -5.10 -2.09
CA TRP A 106 4.18 -4.81 -3.42
C TRP A 106 5.50 -4.06 -3.32
N SER A 107 5.58 -3.01 -2.50
CA SER A 107 6.83 -2.27 -2.26
C SER A 107 7.95 -3.21 -1.76
N MET A 108 7.64 -4.09 -0.81
CA MET A 108 8.59 -5.09 -0.31
C MET A 108 9.08 -6.03 -1.41
N LYS A 109 8.18 -6.51 -2.29
CA LYS A 109 8.54 -7.41 -3.40
C LYS A 109 9.47 -6.76 -4.41
N GLU A 110 9.15 -5.54 -4.87
CA GLU A 110 9.88 -4.88 -5.97
C GLU A 110 11.12 -4.10 -5.49
N PHE A 111 11.08 -3.55 -4.27
CA PHE A 111 12.10 -2.65 -3.77
C PHE A 111 12.81 -3.14 -2.50
N GLY A 112 12.40 -4.29 -1.95
CA GLY A 112 12.96 -4.85 -0.73
C GLY A 112 12.63 -4.08 0.55
N LYS A 113 11.65 -3.16 0.50
CA LYS A 113 11.21 -2.35 1.65
C LYS A 113 9.70 -2.12 1.60
N PHE A 114 9.04 -2.16 2.76
CA PHE A 114 7.61 -1.89 2.86
C PHE A 114 7.26 -0.43 2.55
N ASP A 115 8.14 0.50 2.95
CA ASP A 115 7.99 1.92 2.70
C ASP A 115 9.35 2.56 2.39
N LEU A 116 9.47 3.13 1.20
CA LEU A 116 10.68 3.83 0.76
C LEU A 116 10.83 5.24 1.37
N ASN A 117 9.74 5.80 1.89
CA ASN A 117 9.76 7.12 2.54
C ASN A 117 10.38 7.08 3.94
N LEU A 118 10.41 5.88 4.57
CA LEU A 118 11.05 5.64 5.86
C LEU A 118 12.57 5.48 5.69
N GLN A 119 13.25 6.50 5.19
CA GLN A 119 14.70 6.55 5.25
C GLN A 119 15.13 7.25 6.56
N PRO A 120 16.20 6.77 7.24
CA PRO A 120 16.83 7.55 8.28
C PRO A 120 17.53 8.76 7.63
N GLY A 121 16.78 9.80 7.37
CA GLY A 121 17.25 11.11 6.98
C GLY A 121 17.24 12.04 8.20
N PRO A 122 17.99 13.16 8.18
CA PRO A 122 17.87 14.15 9.24
C PRO A 122 16.41 14.53 9.40
N GLU A 123 15.95 14.57 10.66
CA GLU A 123 14.58 14.84 11.07
C GLU A 123 13.91 15.87 10.15
N ALA A 124 12.92 15.42 9.39
CA ALA A 124 12.00 16.34 8.74
C ALA A 124 11.23 17.07 9.86
N PRO A 125 11.16 18.39 9.84
CA PRO A 125 10.42 19.12 10.86
C PRO A 125 8.95 18.71 10.80
N ASN A 126 8.49 18.24 11.95
CA ASN A 126 7.10 18.04 12.39
C ASN A 126 5.98 18.14 11.36
N GLY A 127 5.33 16.99 11.11
CA GLY A 127 3.87 16.89 11.02
C GLY A 127 3.19 17.85 10.06
N GLU A 128 3.59 17.92 8.81
CA GLU A 128 2.70 18.41 7.77
C GLU A 128 1.95 17.22 7.18
N GLU A 129 0.67 17.12 7.55
CA GLU A 129 -0.33 16.40 6.78
C GLU A 129 -0.03 16.71 5.30
N HIS A 130 0.18 15.67 4.49
CA HIS A 130 0.28 15.86 3.04
C HIS A 130 -1.02 16.51 2.60
N PRO A 131 -1.01 17.82 2.26
CA PRO A 131 -2.21 18.42 1.72
C PRO A 131 -2.49 17.70 0.41
N GLU A 132 -3.67 17.09 0.29
CA GLU A 132 -4.25 16.73 -0.99
C GLU A 132 -4.31 18.00 -1.84
N VAL A 133 -3.25 18.28 -2.58
CA VAL A 133 -3.26 19.36 -3.52
C VAL A 133 -3.95 18.83 -4.77
N PRO A 134 -5.19 19.27 -5.06
CA PRO A 134 -5.70 19.10 -6.40
C PRO A 134 -4.68 19.78 -7.30
N VAL A 135 -4.09 19.03 -8.22
CA VAL A 135 -3.18 19.58 -9.22
C VAL A 135 -4.02 20.48 -10.13
N HIS A 136 -4.23 21.73 -9.70
CA HIS A 136 -4.66 22.77 -10.60
C HIS A 136 -3.47 23.05 -11.51
N LEU A 137 -3.55 22.57 -12.73
CA LEU A 137 -2.65 22.94 -13.82
C LEU A 137 -2.87 24.44 -14.17
N ALA A 138 -2.54 25.31 -13.24
CA ALA A 138 -2.52 26.75 -13.44
C ALA A 138 -1.15 27.13 -13.97
N GLY A 139 -1.06 27.27 -15.30
CA GLY A 139 0.15 27.69 -16.00
C GLY A 139 0.61 26.62 -17.01
N ARG A 140 1.20 27.05 -18.11
CA ARG A 140 1.70 26.23 -19.23
C ARG A 140 2.92 25.36 -18.80
N GLN A 141 2.73 24.46 -17.84
CA GLN A 141 3.74 23.44 -17.54
C GLN A 141 3.47 22.25 -18.45
N ALA A 142 4.48 21.86 -19.19
CA ALA A 142 4.40 20.67 -20.04
C ALA A 142 4.35 19.43 -19.15
N VAL A 143 3.20 18.77 -19.10
CA VAL A 143 3.03 17.45 -18.50
C VAL A 143 3.14 16.43 -19.62
N LEU A 144 4.07 15.50 -19.48
CA LEU A 144 4.19 14.36 -20.38
C LEU A 144 3.18 13.31 -19.95
N VAL A 145 2.40 12.83 -20.90
CA VAL A 145 1.40 11.77 -20.68
C VAL A 145 1.86 10.51 -21.38
N GLY A 146 1.85 9.38 -20.70
CA GLY A 146 2.27 8.11 -21.25
C GLY A 146 1.58 6.94 -20.56
N GLN A 147 1.92 5.72 -21.01
CA GLN A 147 1.52 4.50 -20.36
C GLN A 147 2.53 4.15 -19.26
N PRO A 148 2.09 3.74 -18.04
CA PRO A 148 3.01 3.21 -17.06
C PRO A 148 3.63 1.91 -17.58
N GLY A 149 4.97 1.81 -17.52
CA GLY A 149 5.69 0.59 -17.87
C GLY A 149 5.48 -0.52 -16.84
N GLU A 150 5.85 -1.76 -17.22
CA GLU A 150 5.72 -2.94 -16.38
C GLU A 150 6.54 -2.82 -15.07
N ALA A 151 7.73 -2.22 -15.15
CA ALA A 151 8.57 -1.97 -13.98
C ALA A 151 7.97 -0.95 -13.00
N PHE A 152 7.09 -0.06 -13.47
CA PHE A 152 6.42 0.94 -12.65
C PHE A 152 5.04 0.48 -12.18
N PHE A 153 4.33 -0.30 -12.97
CA PHE A 153 3.01 -0.85 -12.64
C PHE A 153 2.89 -2.27 -13.17
N PRO A 154 3.31 -3.29 -12.38
CA PRO A 154 3.38 -4.69 -12.81
C PRO A 154 2.03 -5.30 -13.17
N ALA A 155 2.02 -6.32 -14.03
CA ALA A 155 0.80 -6.98 -14.51
C ALA A 155 -0.05 -7.56 -13.39
N TYR A 156 0.54 -8.13 -12.35
CA TYR A 156 -0.21 -8.64 -11.20
C TYR A 156 -0.95 -7.53 -10.46
N ALA A 157 -0.30 -6.38 -10.24
CA ALA A 157 -0.92 -5.24 -9.59
C ALA A 157 -2.01 -4.60 -10.46
N ARG A 158 -1.78 -4.47 -11.79
CA ARG A 158 -2.82 -4.03 -12.74
C ARG A 158 -4.07 -4.89 -12.67
N LYS A 159 -3.91 -6.22 -12.63
CA LYS A 159 -5.02 -7.16 -12.54
C LYS A 159 -5.85 -6.94 -11.28
N VAL A 160 -5.18 -6.76 -10.15
CA VAL A 160 -5.84 -6.53 -8.85
C VAL A 160 -6.57 -5.20 -8.83
N VAL A 161 -5.90 -4.12 -9.25
CA VAL A 161 -6.49 -2.76 -9.30
C VAL A 161 -7.65 -2.72 -10.29
N LYS A 162 -7.52 -3.35 -11.46
CA LYS A 162 -8.62 -3.46 -12.43
C LYS A 162 -9.84 -4.12 -11.82
N LYS A 163 -9.65 -5.26 -11.14
CA LYS A 163 -10.73 -5.98 -10.47
C LYS A 163 -11.42 -5.08 -9.43
N PHE A 164 -10.64 -4.45 -8.55
CA PHE A 164 -11.17 -3.52 -7.56
C PHE A 164 -12.00 -2.41 -8.20
N LEU A 165 -11.48 -1.73 -9.22
CA LEU A 165 -12.19 -0.65 -9.89
C LEU A 165 -13.50 -1.12 -10.53
N GLN A 166 -13.51 -2.32 -11.13
CA GLN A 166 -14.71 -2.92 -11.70
C GLN A 166 -15.77 -3.26 -10.63
N GLU A 167 -15.35 -3.79 -9.50
CA GLU A 167 -16.22 -4.04 -8.34
C GLU A 167 -16.82 -2.76 -7.75
N GLN A 168 -16.09 -1.64 -7.86
CA GLN A 168 -16.57 -0.31 -7.50
C GLN A 168 -17.41 0.38 -8.60
N GLY A 169 -17.74 -0.32 -9.70
CA GLY A 169 -18.63 0.16 -10.76
C GLY A 169 -17.94 0.90 -11.92
N VAL A 170 -16.61 0.99 -11.93
CA VAL A 170 -15.85 1.54 -13.06
C VAL A 170 -15.79 0.48 -14.17
N ARG A 171 -16.61 0.60 -15.22
CA ARG A 171 -16.77 -0.43 -16.25
C ARG A 171 -15.50 -0.67 -17.06
N ASP A 172 -14.87 0.40 -17.53
CA ASP A 172 -13.70 0.37 -18.39
C ASP A 172 -12.55 1.17 -17.74
N PRO A 173 -11.92 0.62 -16.68
CA PRO A 173 -10.89 1.36 -15.96
C PRO A 173 -9.66 1.57 -16.84
N GLY A 174 -9.24 2.82 -16.91
CA GLY A 174 -8.06 3.25 -17.63
C GLY A 174 -7.02 3.86 -16.69
N VAL A 175 -5.77 3.83 -17.13
CA VAL A 175 -4.63 4.41 -16.42
C VAL A 175 -3.74 5.21 -17.36
N MET A 176 -3.10 6.25 -16.85
CA MET A 176 -2.01 6.96 -17.51
C MET A 176 -0.95 7.38 -16.49
N LEU A 177 0.27 7.52 -16.96
CA LEU A 177 1.37 8.09 -16.20
C LEU A 177 1.53 9.55 -16.57
N LEU A 178 1.39 10.43 -15.59
CA LEU A 178 1.70 11.84 -15.72
C LEU A 178 3.14 12.08 -15.25
N SER A 179 3.96 12.72 -16.06
CA SER A 179 5.34 13.03 -15.70
C SER A 179 5.60 14.54 -15.86
N ASN A 180 6.04 15.16 -14.78
CA ASN A 180 6.45 16.55 -14.75
C ASN A 180 7.82 16.66 -14.07
N PRO A 181 8.91 16.78 -14.85
CA PRO A 181 10.28 16.81 -14.31
C PRO A 181 10.55 17.99 -13.36
N THR A 182 9.72 19.04 -13.42
CA THR A 182 9.88 20.26 -12.61
C THR A 182 9.15 20.19 -11.27
N GLN A 183 8.34 19.15 -11.05
CA GLN A 183 7.58 18.95 -9.82
C GLN A 183 8.15 17.81 -8.97
N ARG A 184 7.78 17.79 -7.72
CA ARG A 184 7.98 16.67 -6.80
C ARG A 184 6.62 16.30 -6.21
N PRO A 185 6.17 15.05 -6.38
CA PRO A 185 6.77 13.97 -7.18
C PRO A 185 6.79 14.28 -8.68
N SER A 186 7.79 13.74 -9.38
CA SER A 186 7.92 13.93 -10.82
C SER A 186 7.01 13.02 -11.64
N GLN A 187 6.47 11.97 -11.03
CA GLN A 187 5.60 10.99 -11.66
C GLN A 187 4.36 10.72 -10.79
N THR A 188 3.21 10.61 -11.44
CA THR A 188 1.92 10.38 -10.80
C THR A 188 1.09 9.46 -11.68
N LEU A 189 0.47 8.43 -11.09
CA LEU A 189 -0.53 7.61 -11.78
C LEU A 189 -1.89 8.30 -11.73
N ALA A 190 -2.50 8.49 -12.88
CA ALA A 190 -3.88 8.94 -12.96
C ALA A 190 -4.77 7.80 -13.46
N PHE A 191 -5.93 7.68 -12.86
CA PHE A 191 -6.95 6.70 -13.24
C PHE A 191 -8.16 7.40 -13.86
N SER A 192 -8.91 6.68 -14.71
CA SER A 192 -10.16 7.18 -15.32
C SER A 192 -11.31 7.22 -14.31
N ILE A 193 -11.03 7.87 -13.19
CA ILE A 193 -11.93 8.13 -12.07
C ILE A 193 -12.07 9.64 -11.97
N PHE A 194 -13.26 10.15 -12.12
CA PHE A 194 -13.51 11.58 -12.19
C PHE A 194 -14.28 12.03 -10.94
N ALA A 195 -13.79 13.09 -10.28
CA ALA A 195 -14.45 13.62 -9.09
C ALA A 195 -15.92 14.03 -9.37
N GLU A 196 -16.21 14.39 -10.61
CA GLU A 196 -17.54 14.77 -11.10
C GLU A 196 -18.54 13.60 -11.13
N ASP A 197 -18.08 12.36 -11.05
CA ASP A 197 -18.93 11.15 -11.04
C ASP A 197 -19.37 10.75 -9.61
N PHE A 198 -18.88 11.43 -8.57
CA PHE A 198 -19.23 11.20 -7.17
C PHE A 198 -20.25 12.23 -6.67
N ALA A 199 -21.07 11.83 -5.70
CA ALA A 199 -22.08 12.70 -5.15
C ALA A 199 -21.48 13.91 -4.41
N ASP A 200 -20.32 13.72 -3.77
CA ASP A 200 -19.62 14.76 -3.06
C ASP A 200 -18.10 14.47 -3.00
N ARG A 201 -17.35 15.46 -2.48
CA ARG A 201 -15.90 15.40 -2.37
C ARG A 201 -15.41 14.34 -1.39
N ASP A 202 -16.17 14.05 -0.34
CA ASP A 202 -15.76 13.09 0.69
C ASP A 202 -15.89 11.67 0.15
N GLN A 203 -16.90 11.34 -0.62
CA GLN A 203 -17.01 10.06 -1.32
C GLN A 203 -15.85 9.86 -2.29
N PHE A 204 -15.51 10.87 -3.07
CA PHE A 204 -14.36 10.80 -3.95
C PHE A 204 -13.04 10.58 -3.17
N ARG A 205 -12.84 11.32 -2.08
CA ARG A 205 -11.65 11.16 -1.23
C ARG A 205 -11.55 9.75 -0.65
N ASN A 206 -12.65 9.24 -0.10
CA ASN A 206 -12.71 7.89 0.45
C ASN A 206 -12.40 6.83 -0.62
N PHE A 207 -12.93 7.01 -1.83
CA PHE A 207 -12.63 6.13 -2.95
C PHE A 207 -11.13 6.14 -3.29
N MET A 208 -10.51 7.32 -3.40
CA MET A 208 -9.07 7.45 -3.69
C MET A 208 -8.22 6.88 -2.56
N GLN A 209 -8.66 7.00 -1.31
CA GLN A 209 -8.00 6.39 -0.16
C GLN A 209 -8.07 4.85 -0.22
N HIS A 210 -9.21 4.27 -0.57
CA HIS A 210 -9.32 2.82 -0.80
C HIS A 210 -8.45 2.37 -1.98
N LEU A 211 -8.42 3.15 -3.06
CA LEU A 211 -7.54 2.86 -4.19
C LEU A 211 -6.06 2.88 -3.78
N SER A 212 -5.65 3.83 -2.92
CA SER A 212 -4.26 3.96 -2.47
C SER A 212 -3.77 2.74 -1.67
N TRP A 213 -4.67 1.97 -1.06
CA TRP A 213 -4.34 0.73 -0.34
C TRP A 213 -3.61 -0.29 -1.23
N PHE A 214 -3.85 -0.25 -2.55
CA PHE A 214 -3.21 -1.14 -3.52
C PHE A 214 -1.84 -0.68 -3.99
N PHE A 215 -1.38 0.52 -3.62
CA PHE A 215 -0.15 1.10 -4.15
C PHE A 215 0.93 1.26 -3.08
N PRO A 216 2.22 1.11 -3.47
CA PRO A 216 3.32 1.44 -2.59
C PRO A 216 3.18 2.84 -2.00
N PRO A 217 3.57 3.06 -0.71
CA PRO A 217 3.38 4.36 -0.05
C PRO A 217 4.03 5.56 -0.74
N HIS A 218 5.06 5.32 -1.56
CA HIS A 218 5.76 6.36 -2.32
C HIS A 218 5.13 6.65 -3.70
N TYR A 219 4.06 5.93 -4.08
CA TYR A 219 3.33 6.20 -5.32
C TYR A 219 2.32 7.31 -5.11
N HIS A 220 2.30 8.24 -6.06
CA HIS A 220 1.32 9.30 -6.06
C HIS A 220 0.20 8.98 -7.04
N LEU A 221 -1.03 9.07 -6.53
CA LEU A 221 -2.24 8.85 -7.31
C LEU A 221 -2.95 10.19 -7.52
N SER A 222 -3.54 10.36 -8.70
CA SER A 222 -4.36 11.53 -8.98
C SER A 222 -5.57 11.17 -9.85
N SER A 223 -6.46 12.13 -9.96
CA SER A 223 -7.52 12.16 -10.97
C SER A 223 -7.29 13.35 -11.87
N VAL A 224 -7.95 13.34 -13.01
CA VAL A 224 -8.03 14.48 -13.92
C VAL A 224 -9.50 14.88 -14.09
N SER A 225 -9.77 16.14 -14.44
CA SER A 225 -11.13 16.55 -14.76
C SER A 225 -11.63 15.82 -16.01
N LYS A 226 -12.87 15.38 -15.98
CA LYS A 226 -13.55 14.66 -17.09
C LYS A 226 -13.52 15.44 -18.41
N GLY A 227 -13.59 16.77 -18.33
CA GLY A 227 -13.54 17.66 -19.49
C GLY A 227 -12.15 18.05 -19.98
N SER A 228 -11.08 17.57 -19.35
CA SER A 228 -9.71 17.91 -19.74
C SER A 228 -9.27 17.21 -21.03
N ASP A 229 -8.41 17.85 -21.83
CA ASP A 229 -7.89 17.24 -23.06
C ASP A 229 -7.11 15.94 -22.79
N ILE A 230 -6.43 15.86 -21.64
CA ILE A 230 -5.66 14.69 -21.25
C ILE A 230 -6.53 13.49 -20.85
N ALA A 231 -7.82 13.69 -20.53
CA ALA A 231 -8.73 12.60 -20.19
C ALA A 231 -8.93 11.59 -21.34
N ARG A 232 -8.57 11.96 -22.56
CA ARG A 232 -8.60 11.04 -23.73
C ARG A 232 -7.36 10.15 -23.84
N SER A 233 -6.36 10.36 -23.00
CA SER A 233 -5.06 9.64 -23.05
C SER A 233 -5.01 8.42 -22.15
N PHE A 234 -6.10 8.09 -21.45
CA PHE A 234 -6.16 6.86 -20.68
C PHE A 234 -6.03 5.64 -21.58
N THR A 235 -5.22 4.68 -21.13
CA THR A 235 -5.10 3.36 -21.73
C THR A 235 -5.79 2.34 -20.86
N PRO A 236 -6.43 1.30 -21.43
CA PRO A 236 -7.07 0.25 -20.62
C PRO A 236 -6.13 -0.38 -19.60
N LEU A 237 -6.63 -0.65 -18.43
CA LEU A 237 -5.98 -1.43 -17.39
C LEU A 237 -6.00 -2.92 -17.74
#